data_ace9c9410bada2e145de0a426fa67a0b
#
_entry.id   ace9c9410bada2e145de0a426fa67a0b
#
_cell.length_a   1.000
_cell.length_b   1.000
_cell.length_c   1.000
_cell.angle_alpha   90.00
_cell.angle_beta   90.00
_cell.angle_gamma   90.00
#
_symmetry.space_group_name_H-M   'P 1'
#
loop_
_entity.id
_entity.type
_entity.pdbx_description
1 polymer ?
#
loop_
_entity_poly.entity_id
_entity_poly.type
_entity_poly.pdbx_seq_one_letter_code
_entity_poly.pdbx_strand_id
1 'polypeptide(L)'
;MNRKANRACKEPGCVGYAVHGSPYCQAHAAEHARLFRSAEHRKAAARLYRTGQWQARRRQQLTLQPFCAECLKAGKYTLATEVDHIVPHRNDERLFYDPLNLQSLCHPCHSAKTAREDGGFGRARHIAEEKAARERLPFR
;
A
#
# COMPACT_ATOMS: atom_id res chain seq x y z
N MET A 1 29.81 26.23 31.72
CA MET A 1 28.65 25.73 30.92
C MET A 1 29.15 25.10 29.66
N ASN A 2 29.12 23.81 29.55
CA ASN A 2 29.68 23.09 28.39
C ASN A 2 28.66 23.14 27.26
N ARG A 3 28.77 24.11 26.34
CA ARG A 3 27.99 24.16 25.10
C ARG A 3 28.49 23.00 24.23
N LYS A 4 27.75 21.87 24.21
CA LYS A 4 28.01 20.84 23.22
C LYS A 4 27.92 21.47 21.85
N ALA A 5 29.02 21.43 21.10
CA ALA A 5 29.08 21.96 19.72
C ALA A 5 27.94 21.34 18.89
N ASN A 6 27.22 22.16 18.15
CA ASN A 6 26.17 21.69 17.23
C ASN A 6 26.83 20.79 16.18
N ARG A 7 26.40 19.52 16.12
CA ARG A 7 26.87 18.59 15.10
C ARG A 7 26.21 18.91 13.76
N ALA A 8 26.96 18.90 12.67
CA ALA A 8 26.41 19.03 11.32
C ALA A 8 25.46 17.87 11.03
N CYS A 9 24.43 18.13 10.21
CA CYS A 9 23.54 17.10 9.69
C CYS A 9 24.33 16.08 8.86
N LYS A 10 24.03 14.79 9.02
CA LYS A 10 24.69 13.71 8.28
C LYS A 10 24.22 13.59 6.83
N GLU A 11 23.13 14.28 6.44
CA GLU A 11 22.67 14.23 5.06
C GLU A 11 23.67 14.92 4.12
N PRO A 12 24.14 14.23 3.06
CA PRO A 12 25.10 14.83 2.13
C PRO A 12 24.57 16.13 1.52
N GLY A 13 25.42 17.18 1.57
CA GLY A 13 25.07 18.49 1.04
C GLY A 13 24.18 19.36 1.93
N CYS A 14 23.75 18.86 3.09
CA CYS A 14 22.97 19.64 4.05
C CYS A 14 23.84 20.54 4.91
N VAL A 15 23.54 21.84 4.95
CA VAL A 15 24.22 22.83 5.80
C VAL A 15 23.59 23.00 7.18
N GLY A 16 22.53 22.25 7.48
CA GLY A 16 21.80 22.30 8.74
C GLY A 16 22.54 21.60 9.89
N TYR A 17 22.09 21.83 11.13
CA TYR A 17 22.61 21.19 12.33
C TYR A 17 21.69 20.07 12.79
N ALA A 18 22.31 18.99 13.29
CA ALA A 18 21.61 17.86 13.88
C ALA A 18 20.81 18.26 15.11
N VAL A 19 19.59 17.73 15.25
CA VAL A 19 18.73 17.93 16.43
C VAL A 19 19.10 16.96 17.55
N HIS A 20 18.67 17.27 18.76
CA HIS A 20 18.91 16.40 19.90
C HIS A 20 18.33 14.99 19.67
N GLY A 21 19.14 13.95 19.90
CA GLY A 21 18.73 12.56 19.72
C GLY A 21 18.74 12.04 18.27
N SER A 22 19.12 12.87 17.29
CA SER A 22 19.22 12.49 15.88
C SER A 22 20.56 12.93 15.29
N PRO A 23 21.12 12.17 14.33
CA PRO A 23 22.28 12.62 13.55
C PRO A 23 21.89 13.59 12.40
N TYR A 24 20.61 13.90 12.24
CA TYR A 24 20.07 14.72 11.16
C TYR A 24 19.46 16.02 11.68
N CYS A 25 19.34 17.02 10.82
CA CYS A 25 18.54 18.22 11.10
C CYS A 25 17.05 17.86 11.16
N GLN A 26 16.22 18.77 11.65
CA GLN A 26 14.78 18.49 11.88
C GLN A 26 14.06 17.98 10.63
N ALA A 27 14.31 18.57 9.46
CA ALA A 27 13.69 18.15 8.20
C ALA A 27 14.13 16.72 7.82
N HIS A 28 15.44 16.45 7.79
CA HIS A 28 15.95 15.12 7.42
C HIS A 28 15.65 14.07 8.49
N ALA A 29 15.60 14.41 9.77
CA ALA A 29 15.17 13.49 10.82
C ALA A 29 13.71 13.04 10.61
N ALA A 30 12.82 13.96 10.23
CA ALA A 30 11.42 13.63 9.92
C ALA A 30 11.31 12.74 8.67
N GLU A 31 12.09 13.01 7.63
CA GLU A 31 12.14 12.20 6.41
C GLU A 31 12.69 10.79 6.66
N HIS A 32 13.81 10.66 7.35
CA HIS A 32 14.36 9.35 7.73
C HIS A 32 13.40 8.55 8.61
N ALA A 33 12.69 9.20 9.55
CA ALA A 33 11.68 8.54 10.39
C ALA A 33 10.50 8.05 9.55
N ARG A 34 10.07 8.82 8.53
CA ARG A 34 9.01 8.40 7.59
C ARG A 34 9.43 7.19 6.76
N LEU A 35 10.66 7.21 6.21
CA LEU A 35 11.21 6.08 5.44
C LEU A 35 11.35 4.82 6.29
N PHE A 36 11.81 4.97 7.54
CA PHE A 36 11.93 3.85 8.48
C PHE A 36 10.56 3.22 8.77
N ARG A 37 9.55 4.02 9.12
CA ARG A 37 8.18 3.53 9.35
C ARG A 37 7.61 2.84 8.13
N SER A 38 7.86 3.39 6.93
CA SER A 38 7.43 2.78 5.66
C SER A 38 8.10 1.41 5.43
N ALA A 39 9.39 1.27 5.75
CA ALA A 39 10.11 -0.01 5.65
C ALA A 39 9.57 -1.05 6.65
N GLU A 40 9.34 -0.66 7.90
CA GLU A 40 8.75 -1.55 8.92
C GLU A 40 7.32 -1.97 8.56
N HIS A 41 6.53 -1.06 8.01
CA HIS A 41 5.19 -1.36 7.51
C HIS A 41 5.23 -2.41 6.38
N ARG A 42 6.17 -2.29 5.42
CA ARG A 42 6.35 -3.31 4.36
C ARG A 42 6.79 -4.66 4.91
N LYS A 43 7.69 -4.68 5.89
CA LYS A 43 8.12 -5.94 6.55
C LYS A 43 6.95 -6.62 7.27
N ALA A 44 6.13 -5.86 7.98
CA ALA A 44 4.94 -6.38 8.64
C ALA A 44 3.95 -6.99 7.63
N ALA A 45 3.66 -6.29 6.54
CA ALA A 45 2.85 -6.82 5.45
C ALA A 45 3.42 -8.13 4.89
N ALA A 46 4.72 -8.16 4.60
CA ALA A 46 5.38 -9.37 4.06
C ALA A 46 5.27 -10.58 4.99
N ARG A 47 5.20 -10.39 6.33
CA ARG A 47 4.99 -11.47 7.29
C ARG A 47 3.59 -12.07 7.14
N LEU A 48 2.56 -11.26 6.96
CA LEU A 48 1.18 -11.72 6.77
C LEU A 48 1.05 -12.64 5.56
N TYR A 49 1.66 -12.30 4.44
CA TYR A 49 1.64 -13.11 3.21
C TYR A 49 2.38 -14.46 3.33
N ARG A 50 3.24 -14.63 4.33
CA ARG A 50 3.98 -15.89 4.57
C ARG A 50 3.24 -16.85 5.51
N THR A 51 2.12 -16.46 6.10
CA THR A 51 1.38 -17.29 7.04
C THR A 51 0.67 -18.44 6.34
N GLY A 52 0.54 -19.58 7.02
CA GLY A 52 -0.27 -20.71 6.54
C GLY A 52 -1.74 -20.33 6.35
N GLN A 53 -2.24 -19.45 7.20
CA GLN A 53 -3.60 -18.92 7.11
C GLN A 53 -3.82 -18.16 5.80
N TRP A 54 -2.87 -17.30 5.39
CA TRP A 54 -2.94 -16.63 4.09
C TRP A 54 -2.91 -17.63 2.93
N GLN A 55 -2.02 -18.61 2.96
CA GLN A 55 -1.94 -19.61 1.90
C GLN A 55 -3.25 -20.39 1.75
N ALA A 56 -3.90 -20.73 2.86
CA ALA A 56 -5.21 -21.35 2.84
C ALA A 56 -6.29 -20.44 2.25
N ARG A 57 -6.34 -19.17 2.66
CA ARG A 57 -7.26 -18.16 2.11
C ARG A 57 -7.07 -17.96 0.61
N ARG A 58 -5.82 -17.85 0.18
CA ARG A 58 -5.46 -17.69 -1.24
C ARG A 58 -5.97 -18.85 -2.08
N ARG A 59 -5.72 -20.09 -1.64
CA ARG A 59 -6.23 -21.28 -2.35
C ARG A 59 -7.76 -21.30 -2.38
N GLN A 60 -8.40 -21.03 -1.28
CA GLN A 60 -9.86 -20.98 -1.19
C GLN A 60 -10.45 -19.94 -2.14
N GLN A 61 -9.88 -18.74 -2.17
CA GLN A 61 -10.32 -17.64 -3.04
C GLN A 61 -10.23 -18.04 -4.52
N LEU A 62 -9.10 -18.58 -4.96
CA LEU A 62 -8.91 -19.02 -6.36
C LEU A 62 -9.78 -20.22 -6.74
N THR A 63 -10.16 -21.07 -5.76
CA THR A 63 -11.10 -22.17 -6.01
C THR A 63 -12.52 -21.66 -6.18
N LEU A 64 -12.95 -20.73 -5.33
CA LEU A 64 -14.31 -20.18 -5.37
C LEU A 64 -14.51 -19.19 -6.54
N GLN A 65 -13.49 -18.44 -6.88
CA GLN A 65 -13.50 -17.44 -7.95
C GLN A 65 -12.28 -17.67 -8.87
N PRO A 66 -12.34 -18.65 -9.78
CA PRO A 66 -11.20 -19.02 -10.62
C PRO A 66 -10.90 -18.02 -11.73
N PHE A 67 -11.83 -17.12 -12.05
CA PHE A 67 -11.66 -16.14 -13.12
C PHE A 67 -11.36 -14.73 -12.57
N CYS A 68 -10.60 -13.98 -13.34
CA CYS A 68 -10.26 -12.59 -13.03
C CYS A 68 -11.52 -11.72 -12.95
N ALA A 69 -11.74 -11.07 -11.81
CA ALA A 69 -12.90 -10.21 -11.57
C ALA A 69 -12.99 -9.06 -12.58
N GLU A 70 -11.87 -8.43 -12.92
CA GLU A 70 -11.83 -7.31 -13.88
C GLU A 70 -12.11 -7.78 -15.33
N CYS A 71 -11.55 -8.95 -15.72
CA CYS A 71 -11.83 -9.51 -17.05
C CYS A 71 -13.29 -9.92 -17.20
N LEU A 72 -13.90 -10.47 -16.13
CA LEU A 72 -15.33 -10.82 -16.14
C LEU A 72 -16.23 -9.59 -16.37
N LYS A 73 -15.91 -8.45 -15.78
CA LYS A 73 -16.63 -7.18 -16.04
C LYS A 73 -16.59 -6.78 -17.51
N ALA A 74 -15.50 -7.13 -18.22
CA ALA A 74 -15.35 -6.91 -19.65
C ALA A 74 -15.87 -8.08 -20.53
N GLY A 75 -16.58 -9.05 -19.94
CA GLY A 75 -17.11 -10.22 -20.64
C GLY A 75 -16.05 -11.25 -21.06
N LYS A 76 -14.85 -11.23 -20.43
CA LYS A 76 -13.74 -12.13 -20.73
C LYS A 76 -13.52 -13.15 -19.61
N TYR A 77 -13.38 -14.42 -19.96
CA TYR A 77 -13.09 -15.51 -19.02
C TYR A 77 -11.58 -15.76 -18.98
N THR A 78 -10.87 -15.00 -18.16
CA THR A 78 -9.42 -15.14 -17.96
C THR A 78 -9.16 -15.77 -16.60
N LEU A 79 -8.40 -16.85 -16.53
CA LEU A 79 -8.03 -17.49 -15.27
C LEU A 79 -7.27 -16.51 -14.37
N ALA A 80 -7.65 -16.45 -13.11
CA ALA A 80 -6.95 -15.68 -12.11
C ALA A 80 -5.75 -16.46 -11.58
N THR A 81 -4.66 -15.76 -11.37
CA THR A 81 -3.41 -16.29 -10.78
C THR A 81 -3.05 -15.59 -9.47
N GLU A 82 -3.62 -14.41 -9.24
CA GLU A 82 -3.35 -13.57 -8.08
C GLU A 82 -4.60 -13.39 -7.22
N VAL A 83 -4.40 -13.29 -5.91
CA VAL A 83 -5.43 -12.85 -4.96
C VAL A 83 -5.02 -11.49 -4.43
N ASP A 84 -5.92 -10.55 -4.53
CA ASP A 84 -5.70 -9.16 -4.19
C ASP A 84 -6.77 -8.68 -3.19
N HIS A 85 -6.46 -7.62 -2.45
CA HIS A 85 -7.40 -6.97 -1.54
C HIS A 85 -8.18 -5.87 -2.26
N ILE A 86 -9.51 -5.89 -2.14
CA ILE A 86 -10.38 -4.86 -2.72
C ILE A 86 -10.06 -3.50 -2.07
N VAL A 87 -10.02 -3.49 -0.72
CA VAL A 87 -9.58 -2.35 0.08
C VAL A 87 -8.19 -2.65 0.64
N PRO A 88 -7.21 -1.74 0.50
CA PRO A 88 -5.88 -1.93 1.05
C PRO A 88 -5.92 -2.19 2.56
N HIS A 89 -5.36 -3.32 3.00
CA HIS A 89 -5.43 -3.76 4.39
C HIS A 89 -4.58 -2.93 5.36
N ARG A 90 -3.54 -2.25 4.89
CA ARG A 90 -2.62 -1.39 5.70
C ARG A 90 -2.11 -2.06 6.98
N ASN A 91 -1.87 -3.38 6.94
CA ASN A 91 -1.51 -4.26 8.06
C ASN A 91 -2.61 -4.46 9.10
N ASP A 92 -3.85 -4.12 8.80
CA ASP A 92 -5.00 -4.56 9.58
C ASP A 92 -5.31 -6.02 9.23
N GLU A 93 -5.10 -6.92 10.20
CA GLU A 93 -5.29 -8.37 10.01
C GLU A 93 -6.75 -8.73 9.73
N ARG A 94 -7.71 -7.96 10.23
CA ARG A 94 -9.13 -8.20 9.97
C ARG A 94 -9.42 -8.00 8.48
N LEU A 95 -8.98 -6.89 7.91
CA LEU A 95 -9.11 -6.61 6.47
C LEU A 95 -8.26 -7.56 5.63
N PHE A 96 -7.10 -7.98 6.14
CA PHE A 96 -6.19 -8.87 5.44
C PHE A 96 -6.78 -10.27 5.23
N TYR A 97 -7.42 -10.84 6.25
CA TYR A 97 -8.00 -12.18 6.20
C TYR A 97 -9.50 -12.20 5.86
N ASP A 98 -10.14 -11.05 5.67
CA ASP A 98 -11.55 -10.96 5.32
C ASP A 98 -11.82 -11.52 3.92
N PRO A 99 -12.57 -12.63 3.78
CA PRO A 99 -12.89 -13.20 2.48
C PRO A 99 -13.70 -12.24 1.59
N LEU A 100 -14.48 -11.32 2.18
CA LEU A 100 -15.24 -10.31 1.45
C LEU A 100 -14.37 -9.17 0.93
N ASN A 101 -13.17 -9.03 1.46
CA ASN A 101 -12.17 -8.07 0.98
C ASN A 101 -11.19 -8.66 -0.03
N LEU A 102 -11.38 -9.90 -0.47
CA LEU A 102 -10.51 -10.56 -1.43
C LEU A 102 -11.16 -10.61 -2.82
N GLN A 103 -10.33 -10.52 -3.83
CA GLN A 103 -10.72 -10.71 -5.22
C GLN A 103 -9.65 -11.50 -5.98
N SER A 104 -10.09 -12.23 -7.00
CA SER A 104 -9.20 -13.00 -7.88
C SER A 104 -8.88 -12.16 -9.12
N LEU A 105 -7.62 -12.00 -9.45
CA LEU A 105 -7.15 -11.23 -10.60
C LEU A 105 -6.16 -12.04 -11.44
N CYS A 106 -6.13 -11.79 -12.75
CA CYS A 106 -5.01 -12.20 -13.58
C CYS A 106 -3.82 -11.25 -13.37
N HIS A 107 -2.62 -11.70 -13.68
CA HIS A 107 -1.40 -10.91 -13.48
C HIS A 107 -1.44 -9.51 -14.11
N PRO A 108 -1.88 -9.33 -15.37
CA PRO A 108 -2.00 -7.99 -15.96
C PRO A 108 -2.94 -7.05 -15.19
N CYS A 109 -4.12 -7.52 -14.78
CA CYS A 109 -5.08 -6.71 -14.02
C CYS A 109 -4.57 -6.36 -12.63
N HIS A 110 -3.91 -7.32 -11.94
CA HIS A 110 -3.27 -7.07 -10.67
C HIS A 110 -2.16 -6.02 -10.78
N SER A 111 -1.27 -6.14 -11.78
CA SER A 111 -0.19 -5.17 -12.03
C SER A 111 -0.74 -3.77 -12.34
N ALA A 112 -1.79 -3.68 -13.16
CA ALA A 112 -2.44 -2.41 -13.47
C ALA A 112 -3.07 -1.75 -12.24
N LYS A 113 -3.70 -2.55 -11.36
CA LYS A 113 -4.27 -2.06 -10.09
C LYS A 113 -3.17 -1.55 -9.16
N THR A 114 -2.11 -2.34 -8.95
CA THR A 114 -0.96 -1.94 -8.12
C THR A 114 -0.32 -0.65 -8.61
N ALA A 115 -0.11 -0.50 -9.93
CA ALA A 115 0.44 0.72 -10.50
C ALA A 115 -0.44 1.95 -10.26
N ARG A 116 -1.78 1.78 -10.25
CA ARG A 116 -2.72 2.87 -9.93
C ARG A 116 -2.71 3.23 -8.44
N GLU A 117 -2.57 2.25 -7.56
CA GLU A 117 -2.59 2.44 -6.10
C GLU A 117 -1.25 2.93 -5.56
N ASP A 118 -0.13 2.40 -6.06
CA ASP A 118 1.23 2.72 -5.60
C ASP A 118 1.88 3.86 -6.38
N GLY A 119 1.39 4.15 -7.59
CA GLY A 119 1.87 5.24 -8.43
C GLY A 119 1.53 6.60 -7.83
N GLY A 120 2.50 7.23 -7.18
CA GLY A 120 2.35 8.51 -6.49
C GLY A 120 1.88 9.71 -7.35
N PHE A 121 1.70 9.53 -8.65
CA PHE A 121 1.13 10.52 -9.58
C PHE A 121 -0.39 10.35 -9.80
N GLY A 122 -1.00 9.23 -9.40
CA GLY A 122 -2.43 8.94 -9.63
C GLY A 122 -3.36 9.24 -8.46
N ARG A 123 -2.84 9.36 -7.24
CA ARG A 123 -3.66 9.48 -6.01
C ARG A 123 -4.62 10.68 -5.99
N ALA A 124 -4.18 11.83 -6.49
CA ALA A 124 -5.01 13.03 -6.50
C ALA A 124 -6.15 12.96 -7.52
N ARG A 125 -5.93 12.30 -8.67
CA ARG A 125 -6.96 12.14 -9.72
C ARG A 125 -8.02 11.12 -9.35
N HIS A 126 -7.63 9.98 -8.77
CA HIS A 126 -8.57 8.90 -8.44
C HIS A 126 -9.54 9.30 -7.32
N ILE A 127 -9.06 10.01 -6.28
CA ILE A 127 -9.92 10.54 -5.21
C ILE A 127 -10.91 11.58 -5.76
N ALA A 128 -10.49 12.39 -6.72
CA ALA A 128 -11.35 13.37 -7.37
C ALA A 128 -12.41 12.71 -8.27
N GLU A 129 -12.05 11.63 -8.99
CA GLU A 129 -12.98 10.89 -9.86
C GLU A 129 -13.98 10.05 -9.07
N GLU A 130 -13.58 9.41 -7.97
CA GLU A 130 -14.52 8.71 -7.06
C GLU A 130 -15.47 9.66 -6.36
N LYS A 131 -14.99 10.84 -5.95
CA LYS A 131 -15.82 11.88 -5.36
C LYS A 131 -16.82 12.43 -6.38
N ALA A 132 -16.38 12.71 -7.60
CA ALA A 132 -17.24 13.16 -8.69
C ALA A 132 -18.25 12.09 -9.15
N ALA A 133 -17.88 10.80 -9.11
CA ALA A 133 -18.80 9.71 -9.43
C ALA A 133 -19.87 9.53 -8.34
N ARG A 134 -19.54 9.70 -7.06
CA ARG A 134 -20.52 9.69 -5.95
C ARG A 134 -21.49 10.87 -5.98
N GLU A 135 -21.05 12.04 -6.43
CA GLU A 135 -21.87 13.23 -6.56
C GLU A 135 -22.83 13.19 -7.77
N ARG A 136 -22.59 12.27 -8.73
CA ARG A 136 -23.42 12.10 -9.94
C ARG A 136 -24.49 11.01 -9.86
N LEU A 137 -24.61 10.32 -8.73
CA LEU A 137 -25.73 9.39 -8.54
C LEU A 137 -26.99 10.16 -8.20
N PRO A 138 -27.99 10.19 -9.09
CA PRO A 138 -29.27 10.80 -8.76
C PRO A 138 -29.94 9.94 -7.69
N PHE A 139 -30.30 10.57 -6.60
CA PHE A 139 -31.23 10.01 -5.63
C PHE A 139 -32.50 9.55 -6.35
N ARG A 140 -32.80 8.28 -6.25
CA ARG A 140 -34.14 7.75 -6.37
C ARG A 140 -34.55 7.18 -5.03
#